data_ae6f0fc0a326ef56219cc0b624e1def4
#
_entry.id   ae6f0fc0a326ef56219cc0b624e1def4
#
_cell.length_a   1.000
_cell.length_b   1.000
_cell.length_c   1.000
_cell.angle_alpha   90.00
_cell.angle_beta   90.00
_cell.angle_gamma   90.00
#
_symmetry.space_group_name_H-M   'P 1'
#
loop_
_entity.id
_entity.type
_entity.pdbx_description
1 polymer ?
#
loop_
_entity_poly.entity_id
_entity_poly.type
_entity_poly.pdbx_seq_one_letter_code
_entity_poly.pdbx_strand_id
1 'polypeptide(L)'
;NELPIVEIDDVIDEQHGDVVITFSLEDAEDDTAQAYSFEYRFSDGNWQDASQTLGSAMRSAFLYRTTLQALTGGQEQLSIKGSDSSPLIYVFGPMRSREHLELTWHTLSDIPDQDETAVEFRITAWDNDSSNPDTSNTFHVDNYQDHEVFLTEINDEQTGDITIEYELVDASSDDLGILFEYSIDDGVSWLVPTTLNGDTSSIGSDNYFESISWSTLD
;
A
#
# COMPACT_ATOMS: atom_id res chain seq x y z
N ASN A 1 10.71 -32.38 15.88
CA ASN A 1 10.32 -31.33 14.91
C ASN A 1 10.32 -29.99 15.63
N GLU A 2 11.16 -29.07 15.21
CA GLU A 2 11.13 -27.67 15.68
C GLU A 2 10.23 -26.86 14.76
N LEU A 3 9.53 -25.88 15.31
CA LEU A 3 8.63 -25.05 14.52
C LEU A 3 9.42 -24.05 13.67
N PRO A 4 8.96 -23.72 12.47
CA PRO A 4 9.57 -22.65 11.69
C PRO A 4 9.47 -21.31 12.44
N ILE A 5 10.55 -20.53 12.39
CA ILE A 5 10.64 -19.19 13.00
C ILE A 5 10.51 -18.17 11.91
N VAL A 6 9.60 -17.22 12.09
CA VAL A 6 9.48 -16.02 11.27
C VAL A 6 10.03 -14.86 12.08
N GLU A 7 10.76 -13.96 11.44
CA GLU A 7 11.21 -12.69 11.99
C GLU A 7 10.90 -11.57 10.99
N ILE A 8 10.04 -10.64 11.38
CA ILE A 8 9.63 -9.50 10.57
C ILE A 8 10.58 -8.34 10.85
N ASP A 9 11.11 -7.73 9.79
CA ASP A 9 11.90 -6.51 9.93
C ASP A 9 11.03 -5.33 10.40
N ASP A 10 11.63 -4.39 11.12
CA ASP A 10 10.94 -3.18 11.56
C ASP A 10 10.41 -2.37 10.37
N VAL A 11 9.13 -2.04 10.40
CA VAL A 11 8.52 -1.07 9.48
C VAL A 11 8.78 0.31 10.06
N ILE A 12 9.53 1.12 9.34
CA ILE A 12 9.93 2.47 9.75
C ILE A 12 9.13 3.52 8.98
N ASP A 13 9.06 4.72 9.54
CA ASP A 13 8.36 5.87 8.98
C ASP A 13 6.83 5.65 8.85
N GLU A 14 6.15 6.67 8.42
CA GLU A 14 4.76 6.62 8.03
C GLU A 14 4.62 5.91 6.70
N GLN A 15 3.61 5.08 6.57
CA GLN A 15 3.34 4.28 5.39
C GLN A 15 2.02 4.68 4.75
N HIS A 16 1.92 4.58 3.44
CA HIS A 16 0.67 4.76 2.71
C HIS A 16 0.61 3.82 1.49
N GLY A 17 -0.59 3.45 1.06
CA GLY A 17 -0.80 2.66 -0.15
C GLY A 17 -0.21 1.26 -0.07
N ASP A 18 0.75 0.97 -0.91
CA ASP A 18 1.42 -0.33 -0.97
C ASP A 18 2.60 -0.38 0.00
N VAL A 19 2.49 -1.14 1.08
CA VAL A 19 3.53 -1.29 2.11
C VAL A 19 4.33 -2.56 1.88
N VAL A 20 5.66 -2.44 1.78
CA VAL A 20 6.54 -3.60 1.67
C VAL A 20 6.89 -4.14 3.05
N ILE A 21 6.49 -5.36 3.33
CA ILE A 21 6.85 -6.10 4.55
C ILE A 21 7.98 -7.07 4.22
N THR A 22 9.11 -6.87 4.87
CA THR A 22 10.29 -7.74 4.75
C THR A 22 10.39 -8.63 5.98
N PHE A 23 10.77 -9.88 5.76
CA PHE A 23 10.91 -10.85 6.85
C PHE A 23 11.90 -11.95 6.49
N SER A 24 12.35 -12.68 7.49
CA SER A 24 13.13 -13.89 7.33
C SER A 24 12.35 -15.12 7.79
N LEU A 25 12.76 -16.28 7.31
CA LEU A 25 12.25 -17.58 7.70
C LEU A 25 13.41 -18.49 8.07
N GLU A 26 13.37 -19.06 9.24
CA GLU A 26 14.35 -20.05 9.71
C GLU A 26 13.63 -21.34 10.12
N ASP A 27 14.20 -22.48 9.72
CA ASP A 27 13.79 -23.80 10.18
C ASP A 27 15.04 -24.61 10.51
N ALA A 28 15.17 -25.06 11.76
CA ALA A 28 16.36 -25.71 12.26
C ALA A 28 16.63 -27.09 11.64
N GLU A 29 15.60 -27.75 11.10
CA GLU A 29 15.69 -29.06 10.50
C GLU A 29 15.73 -28.99 8.97
N ASP A 30 15.75 -27.75 8.42
CA ASP A 30 15.64 -27.48 6.99
C ASP A 30 14.40 -28.16 6.37
N ASP A 31 13.39 -28.38 7.22
CA ASP A 31 12.07 -28.80 6.79
C ASP A 31 11.36 -27.67 6.05
N THR A 32 10.22 -27.90 5.52
CA THR A 32 9.61 -26.96 4.62
C THR A 32 8.37 -26.35 5.22
N ALA A 33 8.42 -25.05 5.52
CA ALA A 33 7.19 -24.34 5.80
C ALA A 33 6.22 -24.49 4.61
N GLN A 34 5.01 -24.94 4.92
CA GLN A 34 4.04 -25.36 3.91
C GLN A 34 2.91 -24.36 3.76
N ALA A 35 2.65 -23.55 4.77
CA ALA A 35 1.55 -22.59 4.79
C ALA A 35 1.92 -21.32 5.52
N TYR A 36 1.27 -20.22 5.13
CA TYR A 36 1.43 -18.90 5.75
C TYR A 36 0.08 -18.22 5.90
N SER A 37 -0.08 -17.40 6.96
CA SER A 37 -1.10 -16.35 7.00
C SER A 37 -0.43 -15.00 7.18
N PHE A 38 -1.07 -13.97 6.64
CA PHE A 38 -0.68 -12.58 6.70
C PHE A 38 -1.87 -11.80 7.22
N GLU A 39 -1.69 -11.14 8.36
CA GLU A 39 -2.77 -10.49 9.07
C GLU A 39 -2.30 -9.12 9.57
N TYR A 40 -3.24 -8.20 9.72
CA TYR A 40 -3.00 -6.89 10.35
C TYR A 40 -4.02 -6.62 11.44
N ARG A 41 -3.73 -5.67 12.31
CA ARG A 41 -4.69 -5.14 13.29
C ARG A 41 -4.38 -3.69 13.65
N PHE A 42 -5.36 -3.01 14.20
CA PHE A 42 -5.22 -1.68 14.79
C PHE A 42 -5.15 -1.79 16.31
N SER A 43 -4.14 -1.19 16.94
CA SER A 43 -3.97 -1.20 18.39
C SER A 43 -4.19 -2.61 18.99
N ASP A 44 -5.15 -2.75 19.91
CA ASP A 44 -5.50 -4.03 20.54
C ASP A 44 -6.70 -4.74 19.87
N GLY A 45 -6.99 -4.40 18.61
CA GLY A 45 -8.10 -4.96 17.84
C GLY A 45 -7.92 -6.42 17.46
N ASN A 46 -8.93 -6.98 16.79
CA ASN A 46 -8.86 -8.33 16.24
C ASN A 46 -7.97 -8.34 14.99
N TRP A 47 -7.24 -9.45 14.80
CA TRP A 47 -6.50 -9.72 13.58
C TRP A 47 -7.44 -9.91 12.38
N GLN A 48 -7.09 -9.30 11.25
CA GLN A 48 -7.80 -9.33 9.98
C GLN A 48 -6.86 -9.82 8.89
N ASP A 49 -7.38 -10.51 7.88
CA ASP A 49 -6.57 -10.94 6.74
C ASP A 49 -6.07 -9.75 5.94
N ALA A 50 -4.78 -9.73 5.62
CA ALA A 50 -4.15 -8.70 4.81
C ALA A 50 -4.27 -9.00 3.32
N SER A 51 -4.68 -8.01 2.52
CA SER A 51 -4.66 -8.06 1.06
C SER A 51 -3.22 -7.84 0.57
N GLN A 52 -2.59 -8.83 -0.07
CA GLN A 52 -1.18 -8.73 -0.41
C GLN A 52 -0.81 -9.32 -1.77
N THR A 53 0.33 -8.88 -2.27
CA THR A 53 1.06 -9.49 -3.39
C THR A 53 2.39 -10.05 -2.89
N LEU A 54 2.61 -11.34 -3.15
CA LEU A 54 3.84 -12.01 -2.72
C LEU A 54 5.04 -11.58 -3.57
N GLY A 55 6.18 -11.37 -2.94
CA GLY A 55 7.45 -11.09 -3.59
C GLY A 55 7.92 -12.23 -4.52
N SER A 56 8.91 -11.94 -5.35
CA SER A 56 9.37 -12.87 -6.40
C SER A 56 9.91 -14.19 -5.84
N ALA A 57 10.58 -14.16 -4.69
CA ALA A 57 11.11 -15.36 -4.03
C ALA A 57 9.99 -16.30 -3.58
N MET A 58 8.92 -15.77 -2.98
CA MET A 58 7.76 -16.54 -2.56
C MET A 58 6.97 -17.08 -3.75
N ARG A 59 6.74 -16.26 -4.80
CA ARG A 59 6.08 -16.69 -6.03
C ARG A 59 6.82 -17.81 -6.74
N SER A 60 8.14 -17.78 -6.72
CA SER A 60 8.95 -18.84 -7.34
C SER A 60 8.79 -20.19 -6.62
N ALA A 61 8.69 -20.18 -5.29
CA ALA A 61 8.40 -21.37 -4.51
C ALA A 61 6.99 -21.94 -4.79
N PHE A 62 6.00 -21.07 -4.94
CA PHE A 62 4.65 -21.44 -5.32
C PHE A 62 4.56 -22.09 -6.72
N LEU A 63 5.23 -21.52 -7.72
CA LEU A 63 5.27 -22.09 -9.08
C LEU A 63 5.97 -23.44 -9.13
N TYR A 64 7.02 -23.63 -8.33
CA TYR A 64 7.73 -24.92 -8.26
C TYR A 64 6.81 -26.03 -7.75
N ARG A 65 5.99 -25.78 -6.75
CA ARG A 65 5.04 -26.78 -6.22
C ARG A 65 3.95 -27.15 -7.22
N THR A 66 3.34 -26.17 -7.85
CA THR A 66 2.30 -26.42 -8.89
C THR A 66 2.86 -27.24 -10.05
N THR A 67 4.10 -27.00 -10.45
CA THR A 67 4.77 -27.79 -11.51
C THR A 67 5.08 -29.21 -11.03
N LEU A 68 5.53 -29.40 -9.81
CA LEU A 68 5.83 -30.71 -9.24
C LEU A 68 4.55 -31.56 -9.07
N GLN A 69 3.45 -30.99 -8.64
CA GLN A 69 2.16 -31.64 -8.54
C GLN A 69 1.63 -32.12 -9.92
N ALA A 70 1.79 -31.28 -10.95
CA ALA A 70 1.42 -31.64 -12.31
C ALA A 70 2.24 -32.84 -12.87
N LEU A 71 3.51 -32.95 -12.45
CA LEU A 71 4.42 -34.02 -12.87
C LEU A 71 4.24 -35.33 -12.09
N THR A 72 3.83 -35.26 -10.83
CA THR A 72 3.71 -36.42 -9.93
C THR A 72 2.31 -37.01 -9.87
N GLY A 73 1.30 -36.35 -10.46
CA GLY A 73 -0.09 -36.85 -10.48
C GLY A 73 -0.75 -36.89 -9.10
N GLY A 74 -0.15 -36.28 -8.09
CA GLY A 74 -0.69 -36.21 -6.72
C GLY A 74 -1.86 -35.25 -6.62
N GLN A 75 -3.02 -35.77 -6.23
CA GLN A 75 -4.20 -34.98 -5.89
C GLN A 75 -4.05 -34.36 -4.50
N GLU A 76 -3.16 -33.40 -4.32
CA GLU A 76 -3.26 -32.51 -3.21
C GLU A 76 -3.97 -31.23 -3.66
N GLN A 77 -5.21 -31.10 -3.26
CA GLN A 77 -6.00 -29.88 -3.49
C GLN A 77 -5.29 -28.69 -2.84
N LEU A 78 -5.08 -27.65 -3.64
CA LEU A 78 -4.85 -26.30 -3.14
C LEU A 78 -6.12 -25.90 -2.35
N SER A 79 -6.16 -26.23 -1.07
CA SER A 79 -7.23 -25.75 -0.20
C SER A 79 -6.93 -24.31 0.17
N ILE A 80 -7.47 -23.37 -0.62
CA ILE A 80 -7.79 -22.05 -0.11
C ILE A 80 -8.93 -22.29 0.89
N LYS A 81 -8.61 -22.42 2.15
CA LYS A 81 -9.61 -22.50 3.19
C LYS A 81 -10.08 -21.10 3.55
N GLY A 82 -10.97 -20.55 2.73
CA GLY A 82 -11.82 -19.44 3.14
C GLY A 82 -13.09 -20.01 3.74
N SER A 83 -13.27 -19.89 5.02
CA SER A 83 -14.58 -19.94 5.67
C SER A 83 -14.63 -18.80 6.69
N ASP A 84 -15.74 -18.15 6.77
CA ASP A 84 -16.17 -16.93 7.46
C ASP A 84 -15.56 -16.55 8.84
N SER A 85 -14.42 -17.11 9.25
CA SER A 85 -13.71 -16.78 10.50
C SER A 85 -12.31 -17.41 10.64
N SER A 86 -11.69 -17.87 9.56
CA SER A 86 -10.33 -18.42 9.62
C SER A 86 -9.41 -17.61 8.69
N PRO A 87 -8.18 -17.29 9.12
CA PRO A 87 -7.23 -16.55 8.29
C PRO A 87 -6.99 -17.25 6.95
N LEU A 88 -6.77 -16.46 5.90
CA LEU A 88 -6.37 -16.98 4.59
C LEU A 88 -5.02 -17.68 4.73
N ILE A 89 -4.98 -18.97 4.48
CA ILE A 89 -3.76 -19.76 4.57
C ILE A 89 -3.23 -20.03 3.16
N TYR A 90 -2.02 -19.51 2.90
CA TYR A 90 -1.31 -19.74 1.64
C TYR A 90 -0.42 -20.97 1.78
N VAL A 91 -0.60 -21.94 0.89
CA VAL A 91 0.20 -23.17 0.87
C VAL A 91 1.26 -23.05 -0.21
N PHE A 92 2.53 -23.06 0.19
CA PHE A 92 3.67 -22.94 -0.71
C PHE A 92 4.37 -24.31 -0.89
N GLY A 93 5.21 -24.39 -1.93
CA GLY A 93 6.19 -25.46 -2.02
C GLY A 93 7.26 -25.33 -0.92
N PRO A 94 8.13 -26.34 -0.78
CA PRO A 94 9.14 -26.36 0.25
C PRO A 94 9.99 -25.09 0.23
N MET A 95 9.80 -24.22 1.21
CA MET A 95 10.68 -23.09 1.46
C MET A 95 11.59 -23.44 2.61
N ARG A 96 12.87 -23.56 2.32
CA ARG A 96 13.93 -23.67 3.31
C ARG A 96 14.21 -22.32 3.94
N SER A 97 14.98 -22.31 5.03
CA SER A 97 15.48 -21.10 5.66
C SER A 97 15.93 -20.06 4.63
N ARG A 98 15.39 -18.83 4.72
CA ARG A 98 15.69 -17.73 3.82
C ARG A 98 15.69 -16.42 4.56
N GLU A 99 16.70 -15.61 4.24
CA GLU A 99 16.75 -14.19 4.60
C GLU A 99 16.09 -13.38 3.49
N HIS A 100 15.52 -12.22 3.84
CA HIS A 100 14.95 -11.23 2.90
C HIS A 100 13.84 -11.77 1.98
N LEU A 101 12.82 -12.32 2.59
CA LEU A 101 11.52 -12.50 1.94
C LEU A 101 10.75 -11.18 2.01
N GLU A 102 9.96 -10.91 0.98
CA GLU A 102 9.13 -9.70 0.93
C GLU A 102 7.73 -10.01 0.42
N LEU A 103 6.77 -9.26 0.89
CA LEU A 103 5.44 -9.14 0.35
C LEU A 103 5.04 -7.67 0.28
N THR A 104 4.11 -7.35 -0.57
CA THR A 104 3.48 -6.03 -0.63
C THR A 104 2.07 -6.13 -0.05
N TRP A 105 1.81 -5.41 1.04
CA TRP A 105 0.49 -5.30 1.62
C TRP A 105 -0.25 -4.09 1.03
N HIS A 106 -1.45 -4.31 0.51
CA HIS A 106 -2.26 -3.30 -0.15
C HIS A 106 -3.16 -2.58 0.86
N THR A 107 -2.62 -1.64 1.60
CA THR A 107 -3.34 -0.96 2.69
C THR A 107 -4.55 -0.19 2.23
N LEU A 108 -4.54 0.42 1.04
CA LEU A 108 -5.72 1.09 0.48
C LEU A 108 -6.92 0.16 0.26
N SER A 109 -6.69 -1.15 0.12
CA SER A 109 -7.77 -2.14 0.03
C SER A 109 -8.33 -2.51 1.39
N ASP A 110 -7.50 -2.53 2.41
CA ASP A 110 -7.84 -3.04 3.75
C ASP A 110 -8.24 -1.92 4.72
N ILE A 111 -7.61 -0.76 4.62
CA ILE A 111 -7.82 0.43 5.46
C ILE A 111 -7.97 1.70 4.60
N PRO A 112 -8.98 1.74 3.71
CA PRO A 112 -9.20 2.94 2.88
C PRO A 112 -9.65 4.13 3.73
N ASP A 113 -9.19 5.31 3.36
CA ASP A 113 -9.58 6.61 3.94
C ASP A 113 -9.43 6.67 5.48
N GLN A 114 -8.38 6.06 6.02
CA GLN A 114 -8.09 6.04 7.46
C GLN A 114 -6.65 6.45 7.74
N ASP A 115 -6.47 7.17 8.84
CA ASP A 115 -5.20 7.52 9.47
C ASP A 115 -5.07 6.69 10.75
N GLU A 116 -4.23 5.64 10.72
CA GLU A 116 -4.08 4.67 11.81
C GLU A 116 -2.65 4.66 12.36
N THR A 117 -2.46 5.31 13.48
CA THR A 117 -1.15 5.51 14.11
C THR A 117 -0.58 4.28 14.83
N ALA A 118 -1.34 3.20 14.94
CA ALA A 118 -0.96 2.02 15.71
C ALA A 118 -1.36 0.73 14.99
N VAL A 119 -0.74 0.48 13.84
CA VAL A 119 -0.93 -0.73 13.05
C VAL A 119 0.16 -1.74 13.37
N GLU A 120 -0.21 -3.00 13.46
CA GLU A 120 0.71 -4.13 13.57
C GLU A 120 0.42 -5.13 12.45
N PHE A 121 1.46 -5.70 11.87
CA PHE A 121 1.37 -6.77 10.88
C PHE A 121 1.89 -8.07 11.47
N ARG A 122 1.24 -9.19 11.15
CA ARG A 122 1.60 -10.50 11.68
C ARG A 122 1.77 -11.52 10.56
N ILE A 123 2.83 -12.31 10.67
CA ILE A 123 3.06 -13.46 9.79
C ILE A 123 3.10 -14.72 10.63
N THR A 124 2.35 -15.73 10.22
CA THR A 124 2.44 -17.07 10.80
C THR A 124 2.85 -18.06 9.71
N ALA A 125 3.86 -18.88 10.00
CA ALA A 125 4.30 -19.96 9.12
C ALA A 125 4.02 -21.32 9.77
N TRP A 126 3.65 -22.29 8.98
CA TRP A 126 3.42 -23.67 9.44
C TRP A 126 4.23 -24.66 8.61
N ASP A 127 4.76 -25.67 9.26
CA ASP A 127 5.14 -26.92 8.65
C ASP A 127 3.98 -27.94 8.79
N ASN A 128 4.16 -29.07 9.50
CA ASN A 128 3.08 -29.98 9.86
C ASN A 128 2.37 -29.59 11.16
N ASP A 129 2.99 -28.74 11.96
CA ASP A 129 2.50 -28.19 13.22
C ASP A 129 2.38 -26.65 13.11
N SER A 130 1.66 -26.01 14.00
CA SER A 130 1.56 -24.55 14.01
C SER A 130 2.85 -23.91 14.51
N SER A 131 3.31 -22.84 13.86
CA SER A 131 4.41 -22.00 14.37
C SER A 131 3.93 -20.97 15.39
N ASN A 132 4.88 -20.32 16.05
CA ASN A 132 4.61 -19.06 16.72
C ASN A 132 4.55 -17.96 15.65
N PRO A 133 3.50 -17.14 15.64
CA PRO A 133 3.48 -15.96 14.78
C PRO A 133 4.54 -14.96 15.23
N ASP A 134 5.13 -14.25 14.27
CA ASP A 134 5.84 -13.02 14.56
C ASP A 134 5.00 -11.81 14.20
N THR A 135 5.19 -10.73 14.97
CA THR A 135 4.44 -9.48 14.85
C THR A 135 5.42 -8.34 14.69
N SER A 136 5.21 -7.48 13.69
CA SER A 136 6.01 -6.28 13.48
C SER A 136 6.01 -5.35 14.70
N ASN A 137 6.93 -4.38 14.72
CA ASN A 137 6.73 -3.19 15.54
C ASN A 137 5.39 -2.52 15.18
N THR A 138 4.90 -1.66 16.05
CA THR A 138 3.77 -0.78 15.74
C THR A 138 4.24 0.32 14.80
N PHE A 139 3.53 0.57 13.71
CA PHE A 139 3.82 1.62 12.74
C PHE A 139 2.56 2.39 12.33
N HIS A 140 2.75 3.49 11.65
CA HIS A 140 1.69 4.38 11.19
C HIS A 140 1.33 4.06 9.73
N VAL A 141 0.03 3.93 9.43
CA VAL A 141 -0.50 3.85 8.07
C VAL A 141 -1.49 4.98 7.89
N ASP A 142 -1.14 5.95 7.05
CA ASP A 142 -2.02 7.04 6.66
C ASP A 142 -2.50 6.84 5.22
N ASN A 143 -3.73 6.39 5.08
CA ASN A 143 -4.46 6.31 3.81
C ASN A 143 -5.56 7.37 3.73
N TYR A 144 -5.57 8.32 4.68
CA TYR A 144 -6.55 9.39 4.68
C TYR A 144 -6.17 10.44 3.65
N GLN A 145 -7.03 10.64 2.67
CA GLN A 145 -6.81 11.58 1.58
C GLN A 145 -7.53 12.90 1.84
N ASP A 146 -7.14 13.63 2.89
CA ASP A 146 -7.60 15.00 3.10
C ASP A 146 -6.56 15.96 2.51
N HIS A 147 -6.89 16.52 1.35
CA HIS A 147 -6.05 17.48 0.67
C HIS A 147 -6.77 18.82 0.54
N GLU A 148 -6.03 19.90 0.71
CA GLU A 148 -6.53 21.26 0.58
C GLU A 148 -5.76 22.02 -0.51
N VAL A 149 -6.43 23.01 -1.10
CA VAL A 149 -5.81 23.95 -2.02
C VAL A 149 -6.04 25.38 -1.55
N PHE A 150 -4.96 26.13 -1.51
CA PHE A 150 -4.99 27.57 -1.19
C PHE A 150 -4.53 28.34 -2.43
N LEU A 151 -5.32 29.33 -2.82
CA LEU A 151 -4.95 30.26 -3.90
C LEU A 151 -4.44 31.57 -3.32
N THR A 152 -3.33 32.06 -3.87
CA THR A 152 -2.89 33.42 -3.57
C THR A 152 -3.87 34.42 -4.18
N GLU A 153 -4.32 35.40 -3.39
CA GLU A 153 -5.30 36.39 -3.82
C GLU A 153 -4.74 37.28 -4.94
N ILE A 154 -5.48 37.43 -6.03
CA ILE A 154 -5.17 38.32 -7.15
C ILE A 154 -5.92 39.63 -6.93
N ASN A 155 -5.23 40.67 -6.44
CA ASN A 155 -5.88 41.89 -5.96
C ASN A 155 -6.09 42.98 -7.00
N ASP A 156 -5.36 42.93 -8.11
CA ASP A 156 -5.40 43.99 -9.14
C ASP A 156 -6.06 43.50 -10.44
N GLU A 157 -6.54 44.46 -11.27
CA GLU A 157 -7.02 44.15 -12.61
C GLU A 157 -5.88 43.56 -13.45
N GLN A 158 -6.11 42.39 -14.02
CA GLN A 158 -5.14 41.65 -14.84
C GLN A 158 -5.45 41.79 -16.32
N THR A 159 -4.43 41.76 -17.16
CA THR A 159 -4.57 41.70 -18.63
C THR A 159 -3.53 40.76 -19.23
N GLY A 160 -3.92 39.98 -20.22
CA GLY A 160 -3.02 39.05 -20.90
C GLY A 160 -2.83 37.77 -20.09
N ASP A 161 -1.58 37.39 -19.88
CA ASP A 161 -1.25 36.22 -19.11
C ASP A 161 -1.34 36.50 -17.59
N ILE A 162 -2.13 35.68 -16.90
CA ILE A 162 -2.33 35.79 -15.48
C ILE A 162 -1.51 34.66 -14.79
N THR A 163 -0.67 35.03 -13.83
CA THR A 163 -0.01 34.07 -12.98
C THR A 163 -0.89 33.76 -11.76
N ILE A 164 -1.20 32.50 -11.55
CA ILE A 164 -1.99 31.99 -10.43
C ILE A 164 -1.03 31.20 -9.56
N GLU A 165 -0.76 31.71 -8.36
CA GLU A 165 0.03 30.97 -7.36
C GLU A 165 -0.90 30.16 -6.48
N TYR A 166 -0.50 28.93 -6.16
CA TYR A 166 -1.27 28.03 -5.32
C TYR A 166 -0.35 27.26 -4.37
N GLU A 167 -0.93 26.82 -3.28
CA GLU A 167 -0.35 25.90 -2.32
C GLU A 167 -1.30 24.72 -2.15
N LEU A 168 -0.77 23.52 -2.33
CA LEU A 168 -1.45 22.27 -2.03
C LEU A 168 -1.00 21.80 -0.65
N VAL A 169 -1.90 21.22 0.10
CA VAL A 169 -1.59 20.58 1.38
C VAL A 169 -2.20 19.20 1.36
N ASP A 170 -1.40 18.22 1.68
CA ASP A 170 -1.79 16.83 1.80
C ASP A 170 -0.96 16.16 2.88
N ALA A 171 -1.62 15.49 3.82
CA ALA A 171 -0.97 14.90 4.99
C ALA A 171 -0.09 13.69 4.61
N SER A 172 -0.51 12.92 3.61
CA SER A 172 0.22 11.74 3.11
C SER A 172 1.29 12.06 2.07
N SER A 173 1.39 13.33 1.65
CA SER A 173 2.35 13.78 0.64
C SER A 173 2.24 13.07 -0.71
N ASP A 174 1.03 12.71 -1.11
CA ASP A 174 0.71 12.01 -2.34
C ASP A 174 0.91 12.88 -3.58
N ASP A 175 0.99 12.25 -4.75
CA ASP A 175 0.93 12.96 -6.03
C ASP A 175 -0.49 13.47 -6.27
N LEU A 176 -0.68 14.80 -6.26
CA LEU A 176 -1.98 15.42 -6.42
C LEU A 176 -2.26 15.86 -7.87
N GLY A 177 -3.54 15.96 -8.19
CA GLY A 177 -4.05 16.62 -9.39
C GLY A 177 -4.86 17.87 -9.02
N ILE A 178 -4.73 18.97 -9.81
CA ILE A 178 -5.47 20.20 -9.59
C ILE A 178 -6.30 20.57 -10.81
N LEU A 179 -7.57 20.93 -10.60
CA LEU A 179 -8.45 21.46 -11.62
C LEU A 179 -8.63 22.97 -11.42
N PHE A 180 -8.34 23.74 -12.46
CA PHE A 180 -8.60 25.19 -12.46
C PHE A 180 -9.90 25.49 -13.19
N GLU A 181 -10.71 26.34 -12.57
CA GLU A 181 -11.94 26.86 -13.15
C GLU A 181 -12.02 28.36 -12.89
N TYR A 182 -12.69 29.10 -13.78
CA TYR A 182 -12.95 30.52 -13.61
C TYR A 182 -14.43 30.83 -13.81
N SER A 183 -14.90 31.91 -13.17
CA SER A 183 -16.27 32.42 -13.31
C SER A 183 -16.26 33.87 -13.81
N ILE A 184 -17.20 34.21 -14.68
CA ILE A 184 -17.44 35.56 -15.17
C ILE A 184 -18.78 36.12 -14.72
N ASP A 185 -19.49 35.42 -13.86
CA ASP A 185 -20.84 35.73 -13.41
C ASP A 185 -20.98 35.56 -11.86
N ASP A 186 -19.98 36.02 -11.11
CA ASP A 186 -19.94 36.00 -9.67
C ASP A 186 -20.12 34.58 -9.04
N GLY A 187 -19.58 33.54 -9.70
CA GLY A 187 -19.59 32.17 -9.19
C GLY A 187 -20.90 31.41 -9.49
N VAL A 188 -21.77 31.92 -10.34
CA VAL A 188 -23.01 31.23 -10.77
C VAL A 188 -22.70 30.09 -11.73
N SER A 189 -21.72 30.28 -12.61
CA SER A 189 -21.21 29.23 -13.50
C SER A 189 -19.69 29.21 -13.51
N TRP A 190 -19.12 28.03 -13.78
CA TRP A 190 -17.67 27.82 -13.81
C TRP A 190 -17.25 27.24 -15.17
N LEU A 191 -16.12 27.71 -15.69
CA LEU A 191 -15.55 27.33 -16.96
C LEU A 191 -14.10 26.87 -16.77
N VAL A 192 -13.71 25.84 -17.51
CA VAL A 192 -12.31 25.37 -17.50
C VAL A 192 -11.50 26.25 -18.48
N PRO A 193 -10.36 26.81 -18.03
CA PRO A 193 -9.45 27.53 -18.91
C PRO A 193 -8.90 26.62 -20.01
N THR A 194 -8.82 27.10 -21.24
CA THR A 194 -8.31 26.35 -22.39
C THR A 194 -6.81 26.53 -22.61
N THR A 195 -6.20 27.51 -21.97
CA THR A 195 -4.82 27.96 -22.19
C THR A 195 -4.03 28.07 -20.89
N LEU A 196 -4.02 26.98 -20.13
CA LEU A 196 -3.15 26.86 -18.97
C LEU A 196 -1.75 26.37 -19.39
N ASN A 197 -0.71 26.97 -18.78
CA ASN A 197 0.67 26.55 -18.95
C ASN A 197 1.29 26.27 -17.60
N GLY A 198 1.52 24.99 -17.33
CA GLY A 198 2.02 24.41 -16.09
C GLY A 198 1.47 23.00 -15.89
N ASP A 199 2.02 22.27 -14.93
CA ASP A 199 1.56 20.92 -14.61
C ASP A 199 0.30 20.98 -13.72
N THR A 200 -0.68 20.16 -14.05
CA THR A 200 -1.96 20.05 -13.33
C THR A 200 -2.26 18.62 -12.86
N SER A 201 -1.34 17.69 -13.08
CA SER A 201 -1.50 16.28 -12.70
C SER A 201 -0.18 15.70 -12.22
N SER A 202 -0.25 14.76 -11.31
CA SER A 202 0.92 14.12 -10.67
C SER A 202 1.90 15.15 -10.10
N ILE A 203 1.36 16.12 -9.37
CA ILE A 203 2.14 17.14 -8.67
C ILE A 203 2.63 16.50 -7.38
N GLY A 204 3.93 16.17 -7.32
CA GLY A 204 4.54 15.59 -6.13
C GLY A 204 4.71 16.63 -5.01
N SER A 205 4.87 16.17 -3.78
CA SER A 205 4.93 17.03 -2.58
C SER A 205 6.02 18.09 -2.62
N ASP A 206 7.11 17.86 -3.32
CA ASP A 206 8.17 18.88 -3.53
C ASP A 206 7.69 20.10 -4.33
N ASN A 207 6.59 19.98 -5.05
CA ASN A 207 6.00 20.99 -5.93
C ASN A 207 4.62 21.48 -5.47
N TYR A 208 4.27 21.28 -4.21
CA TYR A 208 2.98 21.71 -3.67
C TYR A 208 2.81 23.24 -3.61
N PHE A 209 3.91 23.99 -3.63
CA PHE A 209 3.89 25.44 -3.76
C PHE A 209 4.41 25.84 -5.13
N GLU A 210 3.51 26.16 -6.05
CA GLU A 210 3.83 26.43 -7.45
C GLU A 210 2.95 27.53 -8.04
N SER A 211 3.18 27.85 -9.30
CA SER A 211 2.37 28.76 -10.08
C SER A 211 2.03 28.22 -11.45
N ILE A 212 0.84 28.59 -11.93
CA ILE A 212 0.40 28.30 -13.30
C ILE A 212 0.12 29.59 -14.04
N SER A 213 0.39 29.64 -15.34
CA SER A 213 0.07 30.77 -16.17
C SER A 213 -1.17 30.48 -17.00
N TRP A 214 -2.14 31.40 -16.94
CA TRP A 214 -3.36 31.36 -17.75
C TRP A 214 -3.38 32.53 -18.76
N SER A 215 -3.43 32.22 -20.05
CA SER A 215 -3.60 33.23 -21.11
C SER A 215 -5.09 33.55 -21.31
N THR A 216 -5.45 34.80 -21.09
CA THR A 216 -6.85 35.27 -21.19
C THR A 216 -7.17 35.91 -22.56
N LEU A 217 -6.22 35.87 -23.50
CA LEU A 217 -6.34 36.56 -24.81
C LEU A 217 -6.81 35.66 -25.95
N ASP A 218 -7.25 34.44 -25.70
CA ASP A 218 -7.76 33.50 -26.71
C ASP A 218 -9.28 33.55 -26.87
#